data_d96781d27de851ffa027feee0c13de53
#
_entry.id   d96781d27de851ffa027feee0c13de53
#
_cell.length_a   1.000
_cell.length_b   1.000
_cell.length_c   1.000
_cell.angle_alpha   90.00
_cell.angle_beta   90.00
_cell.angle_gamma   90.00
#
_symmetry.space_group_name_H-M   'P 1'
#
loop_
_entity.id
_entity.type
_entity.pdbx_description
1 polymer ?
#
loop_
_entity_poly.entity_id
_entity_poly.type
_entity_poly.pdbx_seq_one_letter_code
_entity_poly.pdbx_strand_id
1 'polypeptide(L)' 'ALRYLHRNDKNISTNIDALIGREGKVEEAIAPGESGYVAVDGDVWKAVSRETDVIEVGEKVKIVDRKSLIVTVERI' A
#
# COMPACT_ATOMS: atom_id res chain seq x y z
N ALA A 1 9.00 -4.06 11.60
CA ALA A 1 8.00 -4.08 10.53
C ALA A 1 6.79 -4.91 10.90
N LEU A 2 7.03 -5.97 11.60
CA LEU A 2 5.94 -6.90 11.89
C LEU A 2 4.92 -6.37 12.87
N ARG A 3 5.31 -5.43 13.65
CA ARG A 3 4.40 -4.91 14.65
C ARG A 3 3.25 -4.10 14.08
N TYR A 4 3.28 -3.84 12.81
CA TYR A 4 2.17 -3.14 12.18
C TYR A 4 0.95 -4.00 12.07
N LEU A 5 1.13 -5.30 12.08
CA LEU A 5 0.10 -6.18 11.58
C LEU A 5 -1.06 -6.43 12.50
N HIS A 6 -0.88 -6.26 13.77
CA HIS A 6 -1.93 -6.70 14.67
C HIS A 6 -2.71 -5.59 15.31
N ARG A 7 -2.61 -4.42 14.78
CA ARG A 7 -3.34 -3.32 15.37
C ARG A 7 -4.57 -2.93 14.65
N ASN A 8 -4.70 -3.28 13.44
CA ASN A 8 -5.71 -2.70 12.60
C ASN A 8 -6.78 -3.61 12.19
N ASP A 9 -6.88 -4.72 12.82
CA ASP A 9 -7.73 -5.76 12.34
C ASP A 9 -9.16 -5.36 12.16
N LYS A 10 -9.67 -4.63 13.10
CA LYS A 10 -11.08 -4.34 13.08
C LYS A 10 -11.47 -3.24 12.13
N ASN A 11 -10.52 -2.50 11.61
CA ASN A 11 -10.85 -1.39 10.75
C ASN A 11 -10.63 -1.67 9.29
N ILE A 12 -9.75 -2.57 9.01
CA ILE A 12 -9.26 -2.78 7.66
C ILE A 12 -10.35 -3.14 6.69
N SER A 13 -11.20 -4.06 7.09
CA SER A 13 -12.14 -4.63 6.15
C SER A 13 -13.20 -3.68 5.69
N THR A 14 -13.42 -2.60 6.39
CA THR A 14 -14.53 -1.73 6.07
C THR A 14 -14.15 -0.56 5.20
N ASN A 15 -12.85 -0.28 5.07
CA ASN A 15 -12.45 0.96 4.43
C ASN A 15 -11.46 0.82 3.31
N ILE A 16 -11.22 -0.38 2.85
CA ILE A 16 -10.20 -0.55 1.81
C ILE A 16 -10.60 0.16 0.52
N ASP A 17 -11.88 0.20 0.20
CA ASP A 17 -12.32 0.90 -0.99
C ASP A 17 -12.10 2.41 -0.89
N ALA A 18 -12.15 2.93 0.31
CA ALA A 18 -11.93 4.36 0.51
C ALA A 18 -10.47 4.75 0.29
N LEU A 19 -9.58 3.80 0.21
CA LEU A 19 -8.17 4.09 -0.04
C LEU A 19 -7.91 4.43 -1.50
N ILE A 20 -8.78 4.01 -2.39
CA ILE A 20 -8.57 4.28 -3.80
C ILE A 20 -8.60 5.78 -4.03
N GLY A 21 -7.55 6.28 -4.66
CA GLY A 21 -7.40 7.72 -4.88
C GLY A 21 -6.60 8.42 -3.79
N ARG A 22 -6.29 7.72 -2.70
CA ARG A 22 -5.51 8.30 -1.62
C ARG A 22 -4.03 8.12 -1.90
N GLU A 23 -3.25 8.97 -1.27
CA GLU A 23 -1.80 8.88 -1.39
C GLU A 23 -1.23 8.19 -0.16
N GLY A 24 -0.17 7.46 -0.38
CA GLY A 24 0.53 6.80 0.70
C GLY A 24 2.02 6.91 0.51
N LYS A 25 2.75 6.36 1.46
CA LYS A 25 4.20 6.38 1.43
C LYS A 25 4.69 4.95 1.54
N VAL A 26 5.66 4.61 0.72
CA VAL A 26 6.19 3.25 0.70
C VAL A 26 6.96 2.97 1.98
N GLU A 27 6.56 1.92 2.66
CA GLU A 27 7.25 1.46 3.88
C GLU A 27 8.22 0.35 3.58
N GLU A 28 7.95 -0.42 2.53
CA GLU A 28 8.83 -1.49 2.09
C GLU A 28 8.84 -1.47 0.58
N ALA A 29 10.00 -1.50 -0.03
CA ALA A 29 10.15 -1.33 -1.47
C ALA A 29 9.25 -2.31 -2.23
N ILE A 30 8.70 -1.84 -3.34
CA ILE A 30 7.80 -2.63 -4.16
C ILE A 30 8.47 -2.86 -5.51
N ALA A 31 8.90 -4.08 -5.73
CA ALA A 31 9.52 -4.44 -7.01
C ALA A 31 8.45 -4.82 -8.02
N PRO A 32 8.73 -4.65 -9.31
CA PRO A 32 7.77 -5.07 -10.34
C PRO A 32 7.45 -6.55 -10.21
N GLY A 33 6.18 -6.88 -10.20
CA GLY A 33 5.75 -8.25 -10.07
C GLY A 33 5.77 -8.80 -8.66
N GLU A 34 6.17 -7.98 -7.69
CA GLU A 34 6.21 -8.38 -6.29
C GLU A 34 5.42 -7.40 -5.45
N SER A 35 5.28 -7.71 -4.18
CA SER A 35 4.54 -6.84 -3.28
C SER A 35 5.48 -6.22 -2.26
N GLY A 36 5.05 -5.08 -1.76
CA GLY A 36 5.69 -4.42 -0.64
C GLY A 36 4.61 -3.88 0.26
N TYR A 37 4.91 -2.82 0.99
CA TYR A 37 3.95 -2.23 1.92
C TYR A 37 3.94 -0.72 1.79
N VAL A 38 2.76 -0.15 1.94
CA VAL A 38 2.61 1.31 1.94
C VAL A 38 1.84 1.71 3.18
N ALA A 39 2.14 2.89 3.68
CA ALA A 39 1.44 3.48 4.81
C ALA A 39 0.45 4.52 4.29
N VAL A 40 -0.80 4.38 4.68
CA VAL A 40 -1.85 5.32 4.31
C VAL A 40 -2.63 5.63 5.58
N ASP A 41 -2.69 6.90 5.94
CA ASP A 41 -3.44 7.35 7.13
C ASP A 41 -3.07 6.59 8.40
N GLY A 42 -1.79 6.26 8.55
CA GLY A 42 -1.34 5.59 9.75
C GLY A 42 -1.43 4.08 9.73
N ASP A 43 -2.05 3.51 8.72
CA ASP A 43 -2.14 2.07 8.57
C ASP A 43 -1.22 1.60 7.46
N VAL A 44 -0.75 0.37 7.58
CA VAL A 44 0.14 -0.22 6.59
C VAL A 44 -0.62 -1.28 5.81
N TRP A 45 -0.54 -1.18 4.49
CA TRP A 45 -1.26 -2.08 3.59
C TRP A 45 -0.28 -2.77 2.66
N LYS A 46 -0.56 -4.02 2.36
CA LYS A 46 0.21 -4.72 1.35
C LYS A 46 -0.12 -4.12 -0.01
N ALA A 47 0.92 -3.87 -0.80
CA ALA A 47 0.75 -3.15 -2.06
C ALA A 47 1.53 -3.81 -3.17
N VAL A 48 0.99 -3.68 -4.37
CA VAL A 48 1.70 -4.07 -5.59
C VAL A 48 1.74 -2.85 -6.50
N SER A 49 2.71 -2.85 -7.41
CA SER A 49 2.95 -1.70 -8.26
C SER A 49 2.62 -2.03 -9.70
N ARG A 50 2.14 -1.03 -10.43
CA ARG A 50 2.00 -1.11 -11.87
C ARG A 50 3.23 -0.61 -12.59
N GLU A 51 4.19 -0.08 -11.85
CA GLU A 51 5.41 0.46 -12.42
C GLU A 51 6.31 -0.64 -12.93
N THR A 52 7.16 -0.31 -13.85
CA THR A 52 8.16 -1.26 -14.34
C THR A 52 9.44 -1.19 -13.53
N ASP A 53 9.57 -0.19 -12.69
CA ASP A 53 10.73 0.01 -11.82
C ASP A 53 10.36 -0.21 -10.36
N VAL A 54 11.38 -0.46 -9.55
CA VAL A 54 11.18 -0.59 -8.12
C VAL A 54 10.76 0.76 -7.54
N ILE A 55 9.77 0.73 -6.68
CA ILE A 55 9.40 1.91 -5.90
C ILE A 55 10.08 1.78 -4.55
N GLU A 56 10.95 2.73 -4.27
CA GLU A 56 11.79 2.65 -3.07
C GLU A 56 11.04 3.08 -1.83
N VAL A 57 11.58 2.68 -0.69
CA VAL A 57 11.05 3.10 0.60
C VAL A 57 11.10 4.62 0.69
N GLY A 58 10.02 5.20 1.17
CA GLY A 58 9.92 6.64 1.34
C GLY A 58 9.31 7.37 0.16
N GLU A 59 9.14 6.72 -0.95
CA GLU A 59 8.50 7.37 -2.10
C GLU A 59 7.00 7.47 -1.88
N LYS A 60 6.42 8.51 -2.46
CA LYS A 60 4.97 8.69 -2.40
C LYS A 60 4.33 7.98 -3.57
N VAL A 61 3.21 7.36 -3.29
CA VAL A 61 2.46 6.63 -4.30
C VAL A 61 0.99 6.94 -4.14
N LYS A 62 0.24 6.67 -5.20
CA LYS A 62 -1.20 6.84 -5.19
C LYS A 62 -1.84 5.48 -5.36
N ILE A 63 -2.85 5.21 -4.57
CA ILE A 63 -3.58 3.96 -4.67
C ILE A 63 -4.59 4.12 -5.79
N VAL A 64 -4.49 3.27 -6.80
CA VAL A 64 -5.32 3.37 -7.98
C VAL A 64 -6.34 2.25 -8.08
N ASP A 65 -6.12 1.17 -7.32
CA ASP A 65 -7.03 0.05 -7.35
C ASP A 65 -6.77 -0.80 -6.12
N ARG A 66 -7.57 -1.82 -5.96
CA ARG A 66 -7.34 -2.79 -4.91
C ARG A 66 -7.82 -4.15 -5.37
N LYS A 67 -7.26 -5.19 -4.78
CA LYS A 67 -7.70 -6.54 -5.06
C LYS A 67 -7.64 -7.28 -3.74
N SER A 68 -8.80 -7.67 -3.22
CA SER A 68 -8.88 -8.23 -1.88
C SER A 68 -8.33 -7.20 -0.89
N LEU A 69 -7.35 -7.56 -0.08
CA LEU A 69 -6.74 -6.64 0.87
C LEU A 69 -5.42 -6.08 0.37
N ILE A 70 -5.14 -6.24 -0.90
CA ILE A 70 -3.91 -5.75 -1.50
C ILE A 70 -4.25 -4.55 -2.37
N VAL A 71 -3.56 -3.45 -2.16
CA VAL A 71 -3.79 -2.25 -2.95
C VAL A 71 -2.80 -2.19 -4.10
N THR A 72 -3.25 -1.63 -5.22
CA THR A 72 -2.39 -1.38 -6.36
C THR A 72 -2.02 0.09 -6.36
N VAL A 73 -0.74 0.36 -6.45
CA VAL A 73 -0.25 1.73 -6.36
C VAL A 73 0.57 2.08 -7.57
N GLU A 74 0.70 3.38 -7.82
CA GLU A 74 1.62 3.89 -8.81
C GLU A 74 2.28 5.14 -8.27
N ARG A 75 3.42 5.49 -8.85
CA ARG A 75 4.17 6.67 -8.41
C ARG A 75 3.40 7.92 -8.77
N ILE A 76 3.54 8.88 -7.91
CA ILE A 76 2.96 10.20 -8.15
C ILE A 76 3.88 11.02 -9.02
#